data_c5a434be0645d5ad35802210831f2db2
#
_entry.id   c5a434be0645d5ad35802210831f2db2
#
_cell.length_a   1.000
_cell.length_b   1.000
_cell.length_c   1.000
_cell.angle_alpha   90.00
_cell.angle_beta   90.00
_cell.angle_gamma   90.00
#
_symmetry.space_group_name_H-M   'P 1'
#
loop_
_entity.id
_entity.type
_entity.pdbx_description
1 polymer ?
#
loop_
_entity_poly.entity_id
_entity_poly.type
_entity_poly.pdbx_seq_one_letter_code
_entity_poly.pdbx_strand_id
1 'polypeptide(L)'
;LSSDYYTAIRADSYMLASKNNIVVLLVASAWNDLFFLKTTDHGLTWEKIIVWQHPYPFFDFNTTLMSDTLYSVDNSASCAIGDDGMVHVVWGIGRVARLEAAPPEPGYYNYWPYTDGIGYWNESMGQIPEADNPHHTMSPDYLESIGMLVGWTQDLNNSGSIFDFEGSGEPPFNVYRSLGISSMPTVAVNGNMVAVAFSSVTETYITADGVYNY
;
A
#
# COMPACT_ATOMS: atom_id res chain seq x y z
N LEU A 1 -9.89 3.60 19.80
CA LEU A 1 -10.22 3.66 18.37
C LEU A 1 -11.54 4.40 18.21
N SER A 2 -11.54 5.55 17.58
CA SER A 2 -12.69 6.44 17.44
C SER A 2 -12.78 6.95 16.00
N SER A 3 -13.99 7.16 15.50
CA SER A 3 -14.24 7.79 14.20
C SER A 3 -13.67 9.19 14.06
N ASP A 4 -13.20 9.79 15.15
CA ASP A 4 -12.53 11.10 15.13
C ASP A 4 -11.13 11.03 14.51
N TYR A 5 -10.57 9.82 14.34
CA TYR A 5 -9.20 9.61 13.87
C TYR A 5 -9.11 8.89 12.52
N TYR A 6 -10.19 8.24 12.07
CA TYR A 6 -10.25 7.52 10.79
C TYR A 6 -11.70 7.21 10.42
N THR A 7 -11.99 7.14 9.12
CA THR A 7 -13.34 6.96 8.60
C THR A 7 -13.81 5.51 8.61
N ALA A 8 -12.92 4.55 8.42
CA ALA A 8 -13.26 3.13 8.46
C ALA A 8 -12.01 2.27 8.69
N ILE A 9 -12.14 1.24 9.53
CA ILE A 9 -11.23 0.09 9.55
C ILE A 9 -12.04 -1.10 9.06
N ARG A 10 -11.68 -1.63 7.89
CA ARG A 10 -12.25 -2.85 7.36
C ARG A 10 -11.45 -4.06 7.81
N ALA A 11 -12.03 -5.26 7.77
CA ALA A 11 -11.38 -6.48 8.22
C ALA A 11 -10.02 -6.75 7.57
N ASP A 12 -9.84 -6.34 6.32
CA ASP A 12 -8.61 -6.55 5.54
C ASP A 12 -7.64 -5.36 5.57
N SER A 13 -7.94 -4.32 6.37
CA SER A 13 -7.19 -3.05 6.36
C SER A 13 -6.28 -2.88 7.57
N TYR A 14 -6.13 -3.89 8.42
CA TYR A 14 -5.26 -3.81 9.58
C TYR A 14 -4.41 -5.06 9.76
N MET A 15 -3.22 -4.87 10.29
CA MET A 15 -2.25 -5.93 10.61
C MET A 15 -1.76 -5.73 12.03
N LEU A 16 -1.40 -6.83 12.68
CA LEU A 16 -0.88 -6.83 14.05
C LEU A 16 0.54 -7.36 14.06
N ALA A 17 1.40 -6.69 14.80
CA ALA A 17 2.71 -7.20 15.19
C ALA A 17 2.91 -7.05 16.69
N SER A 18 3.62 -7.96 17.30
CA SER A 18 3.99 -7.86 18.71
C SER A 18 5.40 -8.38 18.95
N LYS A 19 6.13 -7.72 19.84
CA LYS A 19 7.44 -8.15 20.30
C LYS A 19 7.70 -7.63 21.72
N ASN A 20 8.00 -8.51 22.63
CA ASN A 20 8.14 -8.19 24.07
C ASN A 20 6.87 -7.51 24.61
N ASN A 21 6.97 -6.27 25.11
CA ASN A 21 5.86 -5.47 25.61
C ASN A 21 5.29 -4.49 24.55
N ILE A 22 5.80 -4.53 23.32
CA ILE A 22 5.35 -3.67 22.22
C ILE A 22 4.29 -4.40 21.43
N VAL A 23 3.19 -3.70 21.14
CA VAL A 23 2.17 -4.14 20.19
C VAL A 23 1.92 -3.01 19.21
N VAL A 24 1.81 -3.38 17.94
CA VAL A 24 1.51 -2.47 16.83
C VAL A 24 0.25 -2.92 16.13
N LEU A 25 -0.66 -1.99 15.92
CA LEU A 25 -1.82 -2.14 15.04
C LEU A 25 -1.62 -1.22 13.83
N LEU A 26 -1.16 -1.77 12.71
CA LEU A 26 -1.02 -1.07 11.44
C LEU A 26 -2.38 -0.98 10.75
N VAL A 27 -2.72 0.20 10.23
CA VAL A 27 -3.89 0.45 9.39
C VAL A 27 -3.42 0.90 8.02
N ALA A 28 -3.83 0.16 6.99
CA ALA A 28 -3.44 0.37 5.60
C ALA A 28 -4.67 0.18 4.70
N SER A 29 -5.12 1.25 4.09
CA SER A 29 -6.28 1.24 3.20
C SER A 29 -6.14 2.35 2.16
N ALA A 30 -6.73 2.14 1.00
CA ALA A 30 -6.67 3.09 -0.10
C ALA A 30 -7.26 4.48 0.22
N TRP A 31 -8.10 4.59 1.25
CA TRP A 31 -8.83 5.81 1.60
C TRP A 31 -8.63 6.27 3.04
N ASN A 32 -7.56 5.83 3.67
CA ASN A 32 -7.13 6.30 4.99
C ASN A 32 -5.65 6.69 4.96
N ASP A 33 -5.21 7.43 5.97
CA ASP A 33 -3.79 7.53 6.28
C ASP A 33 -3.17 6.12 6.36
N LEU A 34 -1.94 5.96 5.93
CA LEU A 34 -1.11 4.83 6.33
C LEU A 34 -0.54 5.17 7.71
N PHE A 35 -1.00 4.50 8.74
CA PHE A 35 -0.60 4.77 10.12
C PHE A 35 -0.61 3.52 10.97
N PHE A 36 0.01 3.59 12.12
CA PHE A 36 -0.15 2.55 13.12
C PHE A 36 -0.36 3.13 14.52
N LEU A 37 -0.97 2.32 15.35
CA LEU A 37 -1.06 2.55 16.78
C LEU A 37 -0.02 1.67 17.46
N LYS A 38 0.79 2.25 18.34
CA LYS A 38 1.86 1.57 19.08
C LYS A 38 1.61 1.70 20.58
N THR A 39 1.75 0.61 21.29
CA THR A 39 1.83 0.59 22.74
C THR A 39 3.14 -0.05 23.19
N THR A 40 3.71 0.45 24.28
CA THR A 40 4.92 -0.09 24.92
C THR A 40 4.68 -0.46 26.38
N ASP A 41 3.43 -0.37 26.86
CA ASP A 41 3.01 -0.56 28.23
C ASP A 41 1.85 -1.57 28.35
N HIS A 42 1.86 -2.61 27.53
CA HIS A 42 0.85 -3.67 27.50
C HIS A 42 -0.58 -3.18 27.19
N GLY A 43 -0.71 -2.11 26.40
CA GLY A 43 -1.99 -1.58 25.94
C GLY A 43 -2.65 -0.58 26.87
N LEU A 44 -1.97 -0.09 27.89
CA LEU A 44 -2.49 0.94 28.77
C LEU A 44 -2.57 2.30 28.06
N THR A 45 -1.55 2.63 27.26
CA THR A 45 -1.55 3.82 26.42
C THR A 45 -1.20 3.45 24.97
N TRP A 46 -1.68 4.28 24.05
CA TRP A 46 -1.46 4.09 22.62
C TRP A 46 -1.06 5.40 21.97
N GLU A 47 -0.04 5.35 21.12
CA GLU A 47 0.41 6.45 20.29
C GLU A 47 0.02 6.20 18.84
N LYS A 48 -0.52 7.21 18.12
CA LYS A 48 -0.76 7.16 16.68
C LYS A 48 0.44 7.73 15.96
N ILE A 49 1.06 6.93 15.09
CA ILE A 49 2.19 7.34 14.25
C ILE A 49 1.75 7.28 12.80
N ILE A 50 1.77 8.43 12.13
CA ILE A 50 1.40 8.56 10.71
C ILE A 50 2.65 8.31 9.87
N VAL A 51 2.60 7.28 9.03
CA VAL A 51 3.60 6.98 8.01
C VAL A 51 3.39 7.88 6.80
N TRP A 52 2.16 7.93 6.29
CA TRP A 52 1.73 8.80 5.20
C TRP A 52 0.35 9.38 5.49
N GLN A 53 0.22 10.67 5.27
CA GLN A 53 -1.06 11.36 5.40
C GLN A 53 -1.80 11.37 4.08
N HIS A 54 -3.02 10.84 4.09
CA HIS A 54 -3.87 10.80 2.91
C HIS A 54 -4.31 12.21 2.49
N PRO A 55 -4.28 12.56 1.17
CA PRO A 55 -4.69 13.89 0.69
C PRO A 55 -6.15 14.26 1.00
N TYR A 56 -6.99 13.25 1.20
CA TYR A 56 -8.37 13.39 1.64
C TYR A 56 -8.51 12.81 3.05
N PRO A 57 -8.04 13.50 4.11
CA PRO A 57 -8.18 13.00 5.47
C PRO A 57 -9.67 12.86 5.81
N PHE A 58 -10.04 11.75 6.43
CA PHE A 58 -11.43 11.42 6.76
C PHE A 58 -12.36 11.36 5.54
N PHE A 59 -11.86 10.77 4.43
CA PHE A 59 -12.70 10.52 3.27
C PHE A 59 -13.96 9.72 3.65
N ASP A 60 -15.12 10.29 3.36
CA ASP A 60 -16.42 9.64 3.59
C ASP A 60 -17.16 9.52 2.24
N PHE A 61 -17.47 8.30 1.84
CA PHE A 61 -18.17 8.01 0.60
C PHE A 61 -19.56 8.63 0.51
N ASN A 62 -20.13 9.08 1.62
CA ASN A 62 -21.43 9.74 1.64
C ASN A 62 -21.34 11.26 1.44
N THR A 63 -20.23 11.86 1.83
CA THR A 63 -20.04 13.33 1.80
C THR A 63 -19.00 13.76 0.77
N THR A 64 -17.93 12.98 0.54
CA THR A 64 -16.95 13.23 -0.50
C THR A 64 -17.42 12.60 -1.80
N LEU A 65 -18.07 13.36 -2.64
CA LEU A 65 -18.74 12.83 -3.85
C LEU A 65 -17.76 12.46 -4.95
N MET A 66 -16.66 13.20 -5.11
CA MET A 66 -15.63 12.97 -6.12
C MET A 66 -14.25 13.25 -5.56
N SER A 67 -13.24 12.60 -6.11
CA SER A 67 -11.82 12.86 -5.83
C SER A 67 -11.01 12.94 -7.11
N ASP A 68 -9.84 13.55 -7.04
CA ASP A 68 -8.82 13.37 -8.06
C ASP A 68 -8.26 11.94 -8.01
N THR A 69 -7.59 11.55 -9.10
CA THR A 69 -6.85 10.29 -9.12
C THR A 69 -5.60 10.44 -8.26
N LEU A 70 -5.38 9.50 -7.35
CA LEU A 70 -4.23 9.53 -6.44
C LEU A 70 -3.57 8.15 -6.34
N TYR A 71 -2.28 8.15 -6.04
CA TYR A 71 -1.58 6.95 -5.59
C TYR A 71 -1.82 6.77 -4.09
N SER A 72 -1.99 5.53 -3.68
CA SER A 72 -2.31 5.15 -2.30
C SER A 72 -1.83 3.73 -2.02
N VAL A 73 -2.11 3.24 -0.83
CA VAL A 73 -1.92 1.82 -0.49
C VAL A 73 -2.95 0.98 -1.24
N ASP A 74 -2.52 -0.16 -1.77
CA ASP A 74 -3.38 -1.11 -2.50
C ASP A 74 -4.22 -2.02 -1.57
N ASN A 75 -4.37 -1.68 -0.29
CA ASN A 75 -4.97 -2.46 0.79
C ASN A 75 -4.14 -3.69 1.23
N SER A 76 -2.90 -3.81 0.78
CA SER A 76 -1.97 -4.82 1.27
C SER A 76 -0.79 -4.17 1.98
N ALA A 77 -0.49 -4.62 3.19
CA ALA A 77 0.64 -4.13 3.97
C ALA A 77 1.07 -5.16 5.01
N SER A 78 2.24 -4.98 5.58
CA SER A 78 2.73 -5.76 6.70
C SER A 78 3.63 -4.91 7.59
N CYS A 79 3.77 -5.29 8.86
CA CYS A 79 4.69 -4.66 9.78
C CYS A 79 5.45 -5.69 10.61
N ALA A 80 6.65 -5.31 11.02
CA ALA A 80 7.47 -6.08 11.96
C ALA A 80 8.15 -5.14 12.95
N ILE A 81 8.56 -5.69 14.10
CA ILE A 81 9.22 -4.94 15.17
C ILE A 81 10.65 -5.49 15.31
N GLY A 82 11.64 -4.61 15.17
CA GLY A 82 13.06 -4.91 15.39
C GLY A 82 13.40 -5.23 16.85
N ASP A 83 14.64 -5.69 17.09
CA ASP A 83 15.12 -5.97 18.45
C ASP A 83 15.26 -4.69 19.28
N ASP A 84 15.47 -3.57 18.63
CA ASP A 84 15.51 -2.21 19.19
C ASP A 84 14.12 -1.62 19.46
N GLY A 85 13.05 -2.33 19.11
CA GLY A 85 11.66 -1.86 19.23
C GLY A 85 11.19 -0.96 18.09
N MET A 86 12.02 -0.75 17.04
CA MET A 86 11.67 0.00 15.86
C MET A 86 10.62 -0.74 15.02
N VAL A 87 9.64 -0.02 14.53
CA VAL A 87 8.62 -0.56 13.63
C VAL A 87 9.05 -0.39 12.18
N HIS A 88 8.91 -1.46 11.41
CA HIS A 88 9.15 -1.51 9.97
C HIS A 88 7.80 -1.79 9.29
N VAL A 89 7.49 -1.05 8.23
CA VAL A 89 6.24 -1.13 7.48
C VAL A 89 6.53 -1.32 6.00
N VAL A 90 5.82 -2.24 5.36
CA VAL A 90 5.82 -2.42 3.90
C VAL A 90 4.40 -2.39 3.38
N TRP A 91 4.21 -1.88 2.18
CA TRP A 91 2.89 -1.80 1.54
C TRP A 91 2.97 -1.93 0.03
N GLY A 92 1.91 -2.44 -0.58
CA GLY A 92 1.71 -2.39 -2.03
C GLY A 92 1.16 -1.04 -2.45
N ILE A 93 1.51 -0.59 -3.66
CA ILE A 93 1.09 0.69 -4.22
C ILE A 93 -0.09 0.47 -5.15
N GLY A 94 -1.17 1.20 -4.90
CA GLY A 94 -2.37 1.25 -5.73
C GLY A 94 -2.61 2.64 -6.30
N ARG A 95 -3.52 2.73 -7.27
CA ARG A 95 -3.99 4.00 -7.82
C ARG A 95 -5.50 4.01 -7.83
N VAL A 96 -6.09 5.00 -7.22
CA VAL A 96 -7.54 5.06 -6.98
C VAL A 96 -8.11 6.44 -7.25
N ALA A 97 -9.42 6.49 -7.53
CA ALA A 97 -10.19 7.73 -7.57
C ALA A 97 -11.67 7.43 -7.32
N ARG A 98 -12.41 8.44 -6.97
CA ARG A 98 -13.88 8.44 -7.07
C ARG A 98 -14.29 9.41 -8.17
N LEU A 99 -14.62 8.88 -9.34
CA LEU A 99 -14.93 9.68 -10.53
C LEU A 99 -16.41 9.99 -10.70
N GLU A 100 -17.29 9.30 -9.95
CA GLU A 100 -18.74 9.42 -10.08
C GLU A 100 -19.36 9.99 -8.82
N ALA A 101 -20.09 11.09 -8.97
CA ALA A 101 -20.80 11.74 -7.86
C ALA A 101 -21.97 10.90 -7.30
N ALA A 102 -22.52 9.98 -8.10
CA ALA A 102 -23.57 9.06 -7.72
C ALA A 102 -23.23 7.64 -8.16
N PRO A 103 -22.27 6.98 -7.49
CA PRO A 103 -21.87 5.63 -7.84
C PRO A 103 -23.02 4.63 -7.62
N PRO A 104 -23.02 3.49 -8.35
CA PRO A 104 -24.09 2.51 -8.28
C PRO A 104 -24.22 1.85 -6.91
N GLU A 105 -23.14 1.85 -6.11
CA GLU A 105 -23.12 1.23 -4.79
C GLU A 105 -22.38 2.09 -3.76
N PRO A 106 -22.79 2.05 -2.47
CA PRO A 106 -22.07 2.69 -1.40
C PRO A 106 -20.62 2.14 -1.30
N GLY A 107 -19.66 3.03 -1.19
CA GLY A 107 -18.24 2.66 -1.10
C GLY A 107 -17.58 2.29 -2.44
N TYR A 108 -18.28 2.47 -3.56
CA TYR A 108 -17.71 2.32 -4.89
C TYR A 108 -16.61 3.36 -5.16
N TYR A 109 -15.52 2.90 -5.76
CA TYR A 109 -14.45 3.74 -6.29
C TYR A 109 -13.77 3.06 -7.48
N ASN A 110 -13.11 3.85 -8.31
CA ASN A 110 -12.31 3.38 -9.43
C ASN A 110 -10.90 3.04 -8.95
N TYR A 111 -10.28 2.02 -9.54
CA TYR A 111 -8.89 1.65 -9.30
C TYR A 111 -8.20 1.24 -10.60
N TRP A 112 -6.90 1.37 -10.62
CA TRP A 112 -6.06 0.99 -11.76
C TRP A 112 -5.09 -0.11 -11.33
N PRO A 113 -5.27 -1.33 -11.83
CA PRO A 113 -4.50 -2.51 -11.40
C PRO A 113 -3.07 -2.57 -11.95
N TYR A 114 -2.70 -1.65 -12.84
CA TYR A 114 -1.38 -1.64 -13.48
C TYR A 114 -0.36 -0.78 -12.74
N THR A 115 -0.61 -0.43 -11.50
CA THR A 115 0.35 0.24 -10.63
C THR A 115 1.33 -0.79 -10.08
N ASP A 116 2.62 -0.49 -10.13
CA ASP A 116 3.68 -1.38 -9.64
C ASP A 116 4.46 -0.72 -8.52
N GLY A 117 4.89 -1.52 -7.57
CA GLY A 117 5.81 -1.10 -6.53
C GLY A 117 5.44 -1.55 -5.11
N ILE A 118 6.48 -1.76 -4.34
CA ILE A 118 6.41 -2.03 -2.89
C ILE A 118 7.17 -0.93 -2.16
N GLY A 119 6.45 -0.20 -1.31
CA GLY A 119 7.02 0.79 -0.42
C GLY A 119 7.54 0.18 0.88
N TYR A 120 8.56 0.81 1.46
CA TYR A 120 9.14 0.48 2.75
C TYR A 120 9.39 1.74 3.58
N TRP A 121 9.14 1.63 4.88
CA TRP A 121 9.36 2.69 5.85
C TRP A 121 9.76 2.10 7.21
N ASN A 122 10.49 2.86 8.01
CA ASN A 122 10.70 2.57 9.42
C ASN A 122 10.66 3.85 10.27
N GLU A 123 10.51 3.71 11.59
CA GLU A 123 10.33 4.85 12.52
C GLU A 123 11.46 5.90 12.47
N SER A 124 12.66 5.55 12.02
CA SER A 124 13.76 6.52 11.90
C SER A 124 13.63 7.47 10.72
N MET A 125 12.73 7.16 9.75
CA MET A 125 12.54 7.97 8.54
C MET A 125 11.57 9.15 8.75
N GLY A 126 10.78 9.11 9.82
CA GLY A 126 9.73 10.09 10.05
C GLY A 126 8.55 9.95 9.07
N GLN A 127 7.57 10.85 9.12
CA GLN A 127 6.46 10.85 8.19
C GLN A 127 6.96 11.06 6.75
N ILE A 128 6.39 10.34 5.78
CA ILE A 128 6.69 10.51 4.36
C ILE A 128 6.43 11.99 3.98
N PRO A 129 7.43 12.71 3.46
CA PRO A 129 7.25 14.09 3.05
C PRO A 129 6.27 14.16 1.87
N GLU A 130 5.44 15.21 1.85
CA GLU A 130 4.49 15.42 0.78
C GLU A 130 5.20 15.80 -0.52
N ALA A 131 4.83 15.18 -1.64
CA ALA A 131 5.29 15.56 -2.97
C ALA A 131 4.68 16.92 -3.39
N ASP A 132 5.25 17.59 -4.39
CA ASP A 132 4.70 18.84 -4.97
C ASP A 132 3.23 18.69 -5.37
N ASN A 133 2.84 17.51 -5.86
CA ASN A 133 1.45 17.11 -6.00
C ASN A 133 1.12 16.07 -4.93
N PRO A 134 0.28 16.40 -3.92
CA PRO A 134 -0.07 15.49 -2.84
C PRO A 134 -0.63 14.14 -3.31
N HIS A 135 -1.31 14.10 -4.46
CA HIS A 135 -1.86 12.88 -5.05
C HIS A 135 -0.78 11.93 -5.60
N HIS A 136 0.46 12.39 -5.70
CA HIS A 136 1.61 11.61 -6.18
C HIS A 136 2.58 11.21 -5.07
N THR A 137 2.34 11.57 -3.81
CA THR A 137 3.23 11.25 -2.69
C THR A 137 3.48 9.73 -2.54
N MET A 138 2.52 8.90 -2.92
CA MET A 138 2.66 7.43 -2.90
C MET A 138 2.98 6.84 -4.28
N SER A 139 3.34 7.66 -5.27
CA SER A 139 3.73 7.14 -6.59
C SER A 139 5.06 6.39 -6.52
N PRO A 140 5.27 5.36 -7.36
CA PRO A 140 6.55 4.65 -7.43
C PRO A 140 7.72 5.59 -7.67
N ASP A 141 7.60 6.51 -8.62
CA ASP A 141 8.66 7.47 -8.98
C ASP A 141 9.05 8.36 -7.80
N TYR A 142 8.06 8.84 -7.03
CA TYR A 142 8.36 9.68 -5.87
C TYR A 142 8.99 8.86 -4.75
N LEU A 143 8.45 7.67 -4.44
CA LEU A 143 9.01 6.79 -3.41
C LEU A 143 10.44 6.33 -3.77
N GLU A 144 10.74 6.09 -5.05
CA GLU A 144 12.10 5.82 -5.52
C GLU A 144 13.01 7.03 -5.27
N SER A 145 12.56 8.24 -5.59
CA SER A 145 13.36 9.46 -5.44
C SER A 145 13.77 9.75 -4.00
N ILE A 146 12.98 9.28 -3.02
CA ILE A 146 13.26 9.43 -1.58
C ILE A 146 13.80 8.14 -0.93
N GLY A 147 14.11 7.10 -1.74
CA GLY A 147 14.71 5.86 -1.27
C GLY A 147 13.76 4.94 -0.49
N MET A 148 12.46 5.05 -0.71
CA MET A 148 11.42 4.24 -0.04
C MET A 148 10.76 3.19 -0.94
N LEU A 149 11.08 3.13 -2.24
CA LEU A 149 10.67 2.04 -3.13
C LEU A 149 11.67 0.88 -3.00
N VAL A 150 11.22 -0.33 -2.64
CA VAL A 150 12.11 -1.48 -2.35
C VAL A 150 11.82 -2.72 -3.19
N GLY A 151 10.73 -2.73 -3.94
CA GLY A 151 10.35 -3.86 -4.78
C GLY A 151 9.46 -3.43 -5.94
N TRP A 152 9.62 -4.11 -7.07
CA TRP A 152 8.81 -3.94 -8.28
C TRP A 152 8.95 -5.16 -9.18
N THR A 153 8.08 -5.27 -10.17
CA THR A 153 8.13 -6.32 -11.18
C THR A 153 9.39 -6.19 -12.05
N GLN A 154 10.01 -7.31 -12.35
CA GLN A 154 11.24 -7.34 -13.13
C GLN A 154 10.94 -7.66 -14.61
N ASP A 155 11.54 -6.87 -15.51
CA ASP A 155 11.66 -7.19 -16.94
C ASP A 155 12.79 -8.23 -17.09
N LEU A 156 12.41 -9.50 -17.16
CA LEU A 156 13.33 -10.63 -17.14
C LEU A 156 14.01 -10.89 -18.49
N ASN A 157 13.34 -10.53 -19.57
CA ASN A 157 13.84 -10.74 -20.93
C ASN A 157 14.54 -9.50 -21.52
N ASN A 158 14.53 -8.37 -20.81
CA ASN A 158 15.08 -7.07 -21.21
C ASN A 158 14.45 -6.51 -22.51
N SER A 159 13.17 -6.76 -22.72
CA SER A 159 12.41 -6.20 -23.86
C SER A 159 12.10 -4.72 -23.70
N GLY A 160 12.23 -4.17 -22.49
CA GLY A 160 11.82 -2.82 -22.12
C GLY A 160 10.34 -2.74 -21.74
N SER A 161 9.66 -3.88 -21.64
CA SER A 161 8.27 -4.00 -21.18
C SER A 161 8.12 -5.21 -20.27
N ILE A 162 7.35 -5.08 -19.20
CA ILE A 162 6.98 -6.20 -18.32
C ILE A 162 5.94 -7.10 -19.01
N PHE A 163 5.15 -6.54 -19.89
CA PHE A 163 4.11 -7.25 -20.62
C PHE A 163 4.42 -7.23 -22.11
N ASP A 164 4.95 -8.34 -22.63
CA ASP A 164 5.18 -8.56 -24.06
C ASP A 164 3.86 -8.92 -24.76
N PHE A 165 2.90 -8.04 -24.64
CA PHE A 165 1.54 -8.22 -25.12
C PHE A 165 1.35 -7.59 -26.49
N GLU A 166 1.16 -8.44 -27.51
CA GLU A 166 0.81 -8.02 -28.88
C GLU A 166 -0.70 -7.76 -29.00
N GLY A 167 -1.19 -6.68 -28.42
CA GLY A 167 -2.62 -6.34 -28.49
C GLY A 167 -2.89 -4.85 -28.30
N SER A 168 -4.05 -4.41 -28.76
CA SER A 168 -4.56 -3.08 -28.46
C SER A 168 -5.34 -3.14 -27.15
N GLY A 169 -4.83 -2.52 -26.09
CA GLY A 169 -5.50 -2.48 -24.80
C GLY A 169 -4.56 -2.73 -23.63
N GLU A 170 -5.13 -2.92 -22.47
CA GLU A 170 -4.38 -3.24 -21.26
C GLU A 170 -3.96 -4.72 -21.24
N PRO A 171 -2.76 -5.05 -20.75
CA PRO A 171 -2.31 -6.45 -20.69
C PRO A 171 -3.26 -7.30 -19.84
N PRO A 172 -3.61 -8.52 -20.26
CA PRO A 172 -4.48 -9.37 -19.49
C PRO A 172 -3.71 -9.98 -18.30
N PHE A 173 -4.06 -9.60 -17.08
CA PHE A 173 -3.63 -10.33 -15.90
C PHE A 173 -4.74 -10.42 -14.85
N ASN A 174 -4.68 -11.46 -14.03
CA ASN A 174 -5.66 -11.66 -12.98
C ASN A 174 -5.41 -10.65 -11.86
N VAL A 175 -6.39 -9.81 -11.62
CA VAL A 175 -6.37 -8.84 -10.52
C VAL A 175 -7.17 -9.40 -9.36
N TYR A 176 -6.56 -9.40 -8.19
CA TYR A 176 -7.27 -9.69 -6.96
C TYR A 176 -7.59 -8.38 -6.25
N ARG A 177 -8.88 -8.01 -6.26
CA ARG A 177 -9.37 -6.73 -5.70
C ARG A 177 -8.70 -5.54 -6.41
N SER A 178 -8.24 -4.54 -5.63
CA SER A 178 -7.53 -3.35 -6.11
C SER A 178 -6.01 -3.44 -5.96
N LEU A 179 -5.45 -4.64 -5.94
CA LEU A 179 -4.03 -4.86 -5.81
C LEU A 179 -3.27 -4.37 -7.06
N GLY A 180 -2.02 -3.93 -6.84
CA GLY A 180 -1.10 -3.59 -7.92
C GLY A 180 -0.47 -4.81 -8.58
N ILE A 181 0.42 -4.57 -9.54
CA ILE A 181 1.22 -5.62 -10.21
C ILE A 181 2.16 -6.32 -9.22
N SER A 182 2.78 -5.56 -8.31
CA SER A 182 3.49 -6.07 -7.14
C SER A 182 2.67 -5.76 -5.90
N SER A 183 2.41 -6.75 -5.06
CA SER A 183 1.47 -6.63 -3.95
C SER A 183 1.70 -7.67 -2.86
N MET A 184 0.86 -7.66 -1.83
CA MET A 184 0.86 -8.59 -0.69
C MET A 184 2.25 -8.71 -0.02
N PRO A 185 2.91 -7.59 0.31
CA PRO A 185 4.22 -7.65 0.92
C PRO A 185 4.14 -8.20 2.35
N THR A 186 5.22 -8.87 2.73
CA THR A 186 5.49 -9.25 4.12
C THR A 186 6.90 -8.83 4.49
N VAL A 187 7.10 -8.44 5.74
CA VAL A 187 8.40 -8.00 6.26
C VAL A 187 8.80 -8.81 7.48
N ALA A 188 10.08 -9.14 7.56
CA ALA A 188 10.69 -9.75 8.73
C ALA A 188 11.98 -9.02 9.09
N VAL A 189 12.27 -8.92 10.39
CA VAL A 189 13.45 -8.22 10.92
C VAL A 189 14.21 -9.16 11.86
N ASN A 190 15.52 -9.24 11.66
CA ASN A 190 16.42 -10.00 12.53
C ASN A 190 17.76 -9.25 12.66
N GLY A 191 18.01 -8.69 13.84
CA GLY A 191 19.14 -7.79 14.06
C GLY A 191 19.11 -6.60 13.09
N ASN A 192 20.17 -6.44 12.31
CA ASN A 192 20.28 -5.35 11.32
C ASN A 192 19.75 -5.75 9.92
N MET A 193 19.21 -6.95 9.77
CA MET A 193 18.68 -7.43 8.49
C MET A 193 17.16 -7.23 8.43
N VAL A 194 16.72 -6.61 7.36
CA VAL A 194 15.30 -6.51 6.99
C VAL A 194 15.09 -7.31 5.71
N ALA A 195 14.17 -8.25 5.74
CA ALA A 195 13.77 -9.04 4.57
C ALA A 195 12.33 -8.68 4.19
N VAL A 196 12.12 -8.43 2.91
CA VAL A 196 10.81 -8.18 2.31
C VAL A 196 10.53 -9.24 1.26
N ALA A 197 9.38 -9.87 1.34
CA ALA A 197 8.86 -10.76 0.30
C ALA A 197 7.51 -10.22 -0.19
N PHE A 198 7.23 -10.38 -1.48
CA PHE A 198 5.98 -9.92 -2.08
C PHE A 198 5.61 -10.78 -3.27
N SER A 199 4.34 -10.76 -3.66
CA SER A 199 3.87 -11.34 -4.91
C SER A 199 4.02 -10.33 -6.04
N SER A 200 4.45 -10.78 -7.21
CA SER A 200 4.53 -9.95 -8.40
C SER A 200 4.07 -10.73 -9.62
N VAL A 201 3.37 -10.08 -10.52
CA VAL A 201 3.10 -10.63 -11.85
C VAL A 201 4.42 -10.87 -12.55
N THR A 202 4.55 -11.99 -13.23
CA THR A 202 5.77 -12.31 -13.99
C THR A 202 5.47 -12.43 -15.48
N GLU A 203 6.29 -11.82 -16.30
CA GLU A 203 6.19 -11.87 -17.76
C GLU A 203 6.44 -13.28 -18.32
N THR A 204 7.10 -14.14 -17.56
CA THR A 204 7.46 -15.51 -17.98
C THR A 204 6.39 -16.54 -17.64
N TYR A 205 5.38 -16.21 -16.86
CA TYR A 205 4.31 -17.11 -16.46
C TYR A 205 2.96 -16.66 -17.00
N ILE A 206 2.61 -17.17 -18.15
CA ILE A 206 1.35 -16.92 -18.84
C ILE A 206 0.52 -18.21 -18.83
N THR A 207 -0.76 -18.10 -18.47
CA THR A 207 -1.69 -19.25 -18.54
C THR A 207 -1.95 -19.67 -19.98
N ALA A 208 -2.56 -20.86 -20.17
CA ALA A 208 -3.00 -21.32 -21.50
C ALA A 208 -3.97 -20.36 -22.21
N ASP A 209 -4.67 -19.52 -21.45
CA ASP A 209 -5.60 -18.50 -21.96
C ASP A 209 -4.91 -17.15 -22.23
N GLY A 210 -3.60 -17.08 -22.12
CA GLY A 210 -2.82 -15.86 -22.37
C GLY A 210 -2.88 -14.82 -21.24
N VAL A 211 -3.16 -15.24 -20.01
CA VAL A 211 -3.27 -14.34 -18.83
C VAL A 211 -2.02 -14.43 -17.97
N TYR A 212 -1.41 -13.28 -17.65
CA TYR A 212 -0.32 -13.20 -16.69
C TYR A 212 -0.81 -13.45 -15.27
N ASN A 213 0.02 -14.08 -14.44
CA ASN A 213 -0.31 -14.40 -13.05
C ASN A 213 0.82 -13.98 -12.08
N TYR A 214 0.42 -13.81 -10.79
CA TYR A 214 1.33 -13.60 -9.67
C TYR A 214 2.17 -14.83 -9.34
#